data_9aa91b7897c0b12edf1bcf7775a65ce1
#
_entry.id   9aa91b7897c0b12edf1bcf7775a65ce1
#
_cell.length_a   1.000
_cell.length_b   1.000
_cell.length_c   1.000
_cell.angle_alpha   90.00
_cell.angle_beta   90.00
_cell.angle_gamma   90.00
#
_symmetry.space_group_name_H-M   'P 1'
#
loop_
_entity.id
_entity.type
_entity.pdbx_description
1 polymer ?
#
loop_
_entity_poly.entity_id
_entity_poly.type
_entity_poly.pdbx_seq_one_letter_code
_entity_poly.pdbx_strand_id
1 'polypeptide(L)'
;VRQPDLLVVGAGPVGLALALALKDSGLAIVLADARPRAAVLADPRVLALAHGTRLTLERLGVWDALPVTPIRRIHVSQQGGFGRTELRAEDYRQPALGYVVSAGALAGALRAAVERSGIPILDETEVTALTPQADAVVATLVATLGSPAASAPDDAPCRARLVACAEGRLDAGSRDVVERDYRQHALIARIDVDGGHRDRAFERFTPQGPIALLPCDSNFALVQVVSPERADELLAIDDAGYVAQMQERFGTRLRFGTVSRRHRYPLGLRYRRDPAGARTVWLGNAAQTLHPVAGQGFNLALRDVWALADTLLRHRGDPGGAAVLDAYADSRGLDRFGAIHFTDALVRVFSNDFAPLRQLRGAGLLALDLIPPLRDFVARRMMFGARAWP
;
A
#
# COMPACT_ATOMS: atom_id res chain seq x y z
N VAL A 1 24.41 -14.08 -9.72
CA VAL A 1 23.65 -15.31 -9.95
C VAL A 1 22.94 -15.19 -11.29
N ARG A 2 23.42 -15.89 -12.32
CA ARG A 2 22.90 -15.75 -13.71
C ARG A 2 21.61 -16.54 -13.96
N GLN A 3 21.26 -17.47 -13.08
CA GLN A 3 20.05 -18.33 -13.21
C GLN A 3 19.38 -18.52 -11.84
N PRO A 4 18.68 -17.53 -11.32
CA PRO A 4 17.89 -17.69 -10.11
C PRO A 4 16.61 -18.50 -10.39
N ASP A 5 16.09 -19.17 -9.36
CA ASP A 5 14.74 -19.74 -9.43
C ASP A 5 13.69 -18.62 -9.45
N LEU A 6 13.94 -17.53 -8.70
CA LEU A 6 13.06 -16.37 -8.59
C LEU A 6 13.84 -15.07 -8.73
N LEU A 7 13.52 -14.28 -9.76
CA LEU A 7 13.92 -12.89 -9.88
C LEU A 7 12.78 -12.00 -9.37
N VAL A 8 13.07 -11.17 -8.37
CA VAL A 8 12.13 -10.16 -7.86
C VAL A 8 12.52 -8.80 -8.43
N VAL A 9 11.64 -8.21 -9.22
CA VAL A 9 11.83 -6.88 -9.81
C VAL A 9 11.24 -5.82 -8.88
N GLY A 10 12.10 -5.05 -8.25
CA GLY A 10 11.77 -4.06 -7.23
C GLY A 10 12.14 -4.50 -5.81
N ALA A 11 13.10 -3.81 -5.18
CA ALA A 11 13.50 -3.97 -3.78
C ALA A 11 12.80 -2.94 -2.86
N GLY A 12 11.56 -2.61 -3.16
CA GLY A 12 10.66 -1.91 -2.26
C GLY A 12 10.08 -2.85 -1.19
N PRO A 13 9.22 -2.35 -0.26
CA PRO A 13 8.68 -3.15 0.83
C PRO A 13 7.99 -4.45 0.39
N VAL A 14 7.36 -4.47 -0.80
CA VAL A 14 6.66 -5.66 -1.33
C VAL A 14 7.65 -6.74 -1.77
N GLY A 15 8.64 -6.37 -2.60
CA GLY A 15 9.64 -7.31 -3.08
C GLY A 15 10.53 -7.85 -1.97
N LEU A 16 10.95 -6.98 -1.04
CA LEU A 16 11.73 -7.38 0.15
C LEU A 16 10.93 -8.35 1.04
N ALA A 17 9.63 -8.09 1.24
CA ALA A 17 8.77 -9.00 2.01
C ALA A 17 8.62 -10.37 1.34
N LEU A 18 8.53 -10.42 0.00
CA LEU A 18 8.49 -11.70 -0.73
C LEU A 18 9.78 -12.48 -0.55
N ALA A 19 10.92 -11.84 -0.71
CA ALA A 19 12.23 -12.47 -0.52
C ALA A 19 12.36 -13.06 0.89
N LEU A 20 11.96 -12.31 1.92
CA LEU A 20 11.97 -12.79 3.31
C LEU A 20 10.99 -13.94 3.56
N ALA A 21 9.80 -13.90 2.96
CA ALA A 21 8.82 -14.98 3.10
C ALA A 21 9.31 -16.31 2.50
N LEU A 22 10.26 -16.24 1.57
CA LEU A 22 10.84 -17.39 0.87
C LEU A 22 12.30 -17.69 1.25
N LYS A 23 12.89 -17.01 2.22
CA LYS A 23 14.31 -17.13 2.58
C LYS A 23 14.74 -18.57 2.91
N ASP A 24 13.86 -19.36 3.49
CA ASP A 24 14.11 -20.73 3.91
C ASP A 24 13.50 -21.77 2.95
N SER A 25 13.09 -21.35 1.75
CA SER A 25 12.42 -22.20 0.75
C SER A 25 13.37 -23.14 -0.01
N GLY A 26 14.66 -22.82 -0.01
CA GLY A 26 15.68 -23.46 -0.86
C GLY A 26 15.71 -22.90 -2.29
N LEU A 27 14.85 -21.95 -2.66
CA LEU A 27 14.91 -21.26 -3.95
C LEU A 27 16.08 -20.27 -4.00
N ALA A 28 16.78 -20.26 -5.12
CA ALA A 28 17.76 -19.22 -5.42
C ALA A 28 17.04 -17.92 -5.81
N ILE A 29 17.06 -16.93 -4.90
CA ILE A 29 16.34 -15.66 -5.06
C ILE A 29 17.32 -14.53 -5.33
N VAL A 30 16.99 -13.64 -6.26
CA VAL A 30 17.70 -12.38 -6.52
C VAL A 30 16.70 -11.26 -6.63
N LEU A 31 17.01 -10.09 -6.03
CA LEU A 31 16.23 -8.86 -6.23
C LEU A 31 17.00 -7.90 -7.13
N ALA A 32 16.29 -7.15 -7.99
CA ALA A 32 16.84 -6.03 -8.77
C ALA A 32 15.96 -4.79 -8.57
N ASP A 33 16.55 -3.63 -8.31
CA ASP A 33 15.83 -2.34 -8.21
C ASP A 33 16.58 -1.27 -9.02
N ALA A 34 15.85 -0.58 -9.89
CA ALA A 34 16.40 0.51 -10.70
C ALA A 34 16.84 1.73 -9.87
N ARG A 35 16.32 1.86 -8.64
CA ARG A 35 16.64 2.98 -7.76
C ARG A 35 17.86 2.69 -6.90
N PRO A 36 18.62 3.74 -6.54
CA PRO A 36 19.65 3.60 -5.54
C PRO A 36 19.03 3.32 -4.15
N ARG A 37 19.75 2.55 -3.34
CA ARG A 37 19.35 2.23 -1.94
C ARG A 37 18.87 3.45 -1.17
N ALA A 38 19.60 4.56 -1.25
CA ALA A 38 19.29 5.80 -0.53
C ALA A 38 17.90 6.35 -0.90
N ALA A 39 17.48 6.26 -2.16
CA ALA A 39 16.18 6.74 -2.61
C ALA A 39 15.02 5.87 -2.07
N VAL A 40 15.23 4.55 -1.93
CA VAL A 40 14.25 3.65 -1.33
C VAL A 40 14.05 3.94 0.16
N LEU A 41 15.14 4.20 0.88
CA LEU A 41 15.12 4.48 2.31
C LEU A 41 14.60 5.89 2.65
N ALA A 42 14.72 6.83 1.73
CA ALA A 42 14.24 8.21 1.88
C ALA A 42 12.76 8.40 1.52
N ASP A 43 12.00 7.35 1.22
CA ASP A 43 10.58 7.45 0.85
C ASP A 43 9.75 8.03 2.01
N PRO A 44 9.23 9.28 1.87
CA PRO A 44 8.54 9.97 2.96
C PRO A 44 7.08 9.53 3.11
N ARG A 45 6.57 8.71 2.19
CA ARG A 45 5.17 8.27 2.25
C ARG A 45 4.89 7.52 3.54
N VAL A 46 3.68 7.69 4.03
CA VAL A 46 3.22 7.06 5.26
C VAL A 46 2.26 5.93 4.89
N LEU A 47 2.45 4.78 5.52
CA LEU A 47 1.65 3.58 5.31
C LEU A 47 0.80 3.30 6.56
N ALA A 48 -0.49 3.08 6.36
CA ALA A 48 -1.38 2.56 7.38
C ALA A 48 -1.39 1.02 7.30
N LEU A 49 -0.81 0.37 8.29
CA LEU A 49 -0.72 -1.08 8.39
C LEU A 49 -1.94 -1.60 9.15
N ALA A 50 -2.69 -2.52 8.56
CA ALA A 50 -3.75 -3.24 9.23
C ALA A 50 -3.18 -4.23 10.27
N HIS A 51 -4.00 -4.65 11.22
CA HIS A 51 -3.56 -5.61 12.25
C HIS A 51 -3.06 -6.93 11.63
N GLY A 52 -3.72 -7.44 10.58
CA GLY A 52 -3.25 -8.62 9.85
C GLY A 52 -1.88 -8.45 9.19
N THR A 53 -1.57 -7.23 8.72
CA THR A 53 -0.25 -6.88 8.19
C THR A 53 0.81 -6.92 9.27
N ARG A 54 0.51 -6.45 10.49
CA ARG A 54 1.39 -6.60 11.66
C ARG A 54 1.78 -8.06 11.86
N LEU A 55 0.79 -8.96 11.94
CA LEU A 55 1.04 -10.41 12.15
C LEU A 55 1.94 -11.00 11.07
N THR A 56 1.81 -10.53 9.82
CA THR A 56 2.70 -10.96 8.73
C THR A 56 4.13 -10.44 8.95
N LEU A 57 4.30 -9.17 9.32
CA LEU A 57 5.62 -8.58 9.58
C LEU A 57 6.30 -9.19 10.82
N GLU A 58 5.53 -9.61 11.83
CA GLU A 58 6.03 -10.39 12.98
C GLU A 58 6.59 -11.74 12.52
N ARG A 59 5.87 -12.46 11.65
CA ARG A 59 6.34 -13.74 11.07
C ARG A 59 7.59 -13.58 10.22
N LEU A 60 7.74 -12.43 9.54
CA LEU A 60 8.95 -12.10 8.80
C LEU A 60 10.13 -11.66 9.70
N GLY A 61 9.90 -11.52 11.01
CA GLY A 61 10.92 -11.15 11.99
C GLY A 61 11.40 -9.69 11.90
N VAL A 62 10.53 -8.78 11.39
CA VAL A 62 10.89 -7.38 11.20
C VAL A 62 10.08 -6.40 12.05
N TRP A 63 9.01 -6.86 12.69
CA TRP A 63 8.08 -6.00 13.40
C TRP A 63 8.72 -5.17 14.51
N ASP A 64 9.53 -5.79 15.36
CA ASP A 64 10.13 -5.13 16.53
C ASP A 64 11.16 -4.06 16.18
N ALA A 65 11.66 -4.07 14.93
CA ALA A 65 12.58 -3.06 14.41
C ALA A 65 11.86 -1.84 13.80
N LEU A 66 10.52 -1.83 13.75
CA LEU A 66 9.75 -0.79 13.09
C LEU A 66 9.34 0.32 14.07
N PRO A 67 9.61 1.60 13.76
CA PRO A 67 9.11 2.73 14.52
C PRO A 67 7.64 2.99 14.16
N VAL A 68 6.74 2.17 14.71
CA VAL A 68 5.30 2.25 14.41
C VAL A 68 4.56 3.12 15.41
N THR A 69 3.60 3.91 14.93
CA THR A 69 2.63 4.60 15.78
C THR A 69 1.30 3.85 15.76
N PRO A 70 0.74 3.42 16.90
CA PRO A 70 -0.50 2.68 16.93
C PRO A 70 -1.72 3.56 16.62
N ILE A 71 -2.74 2.99 15.98
CA ILE A 71 -4.06 3.58 15.82
C ILE A 71 -5.01 2.83 16.76
N ARG A 72 -5.32 3.40 17.91
CA ARG A 72 -6.23 2.80 18.90
C ARG A 72 -7.68 3.20 18.69
N ARG A 73 -7.91 4.36 18.08
CA ARG A 73 -9.24 4.89 17.79
C ARG A 73 -9.29 5.47 16.39
N ILE A 74 -10.38 5.23 15.69
CA ILE A 74 -10.66 5.84 14.38
C ILE A 74 -11.98 6.57 14.47
N HIS A 75 -11.94 7.88 14.27
CA HIS A 75 -13.12 8.72 14.25
C HIS A 75 -13.50 9.03 12.80
N VAL A 76 -14.65 8.54 12.37
CA VAL A 76 -15.18 8.79 11.02
C VAL A 76 -16.32 9.79 11.13
N SER A 77 -16.30 10.84 10.30
CA SER A 77 -17.32 11.89 10.31
C SER A 77 -17.52 12.50 8.90
N GLN A 78 -18.61 13.22 8.74
CA GLN A 78 -18.93 13.96 7.52
C GLN A 78 -19.06 15.46 7.82
N GLN A 79 -18.50 16.31 6.95
CA GLN A 79 -18.67 17.77 7.06
C GLN A 79 -20.08 18.17 6.63
N GLY A 80 -20.74 19.01 7.44
CA GLY A 80 -22.08 19.53 7.13
C GLY A 80 -23.18 18.48 7.07
N GLY A 81 -22.93 17.25 7.58
CA GLY A 81 -23.88 16.17 7.66
C GLY A 81 -24.05 15.63 9.08
N PHE A 82 -25.08 14.83 9.29
CA PHE A 82 -25.24 14.04 10.49
C PHE A 82 -24.55 12.67 10.33
N GLY A 83 -24.37 11.97 11.43
CA GLY A 83 -23.73 10.66 11.48
C GLY A 83 -22.23 10.76 11.70
N ARG A 84 -21.78 10.00 12.65
CA ARG A 84 -20.37 9.76 12.98
C ARG A 84 -20.28 8.34 13.52
N THR A 85 -19.10 7.76 13.43
CA THR A 85 -18.84 6.50 14.14
C THR A 85 -17.41 6.53 14.70
N GLU A 86 -17.19 5.87 15.81
CA GLU A 86 -15.90 5.68 16.41
C GLU A 86 -15.61 4.18 16.55
N LEU A 87 -14.49 3.74 15.97
CA LEU A 87 -13.97 2.40 16.16
C LEU A 87 -12.89 2.45 17.25
N ARG A 88 -12.92 1.52 18.19
CA ARG A 88 -11.97 1.42 19.29
C ARG A 88 -11.31 0.05 19.32
N ALA A 89 -10.01 -0.01 19.48
CA ALA A 89 -9.27 -1.25 19.54
C ALA A 89 -9.72 -2.18 20.69
N GLU A 90 -10.10 -1.57 21.81
CA GLU A 90 -10.61 -2.25 22.99
C GLU A 90 -11.89 -3.07 22.72
N ASP A 91 -12.78 -2.59 21.83
CA ASP A 91 -14.01 -3.29 21.44
C ASP A 91 -13.71 -4.64 20.75
N TYR A 92 -12.51 -4.76 20.15
CA TYR A 92 -12.05 -5.94 19.42
C TYR A 92 -10.99 -6.74 20.19
N ARG A 93 -10.70 -6.37 21.45
CA ARG A 93 -9.64 -6.96 22.27
C ARG A 93 -8.27 -6.96 21.56
N GLN A 94 -8.01 -5.90 20.79
CA GLN A 94 -6.76 -5.71 20.07
C GLN A 94 -5.96 -4.57 20.67
N PRO A 95 -4.61 -4.63 20.62
CA PRO A 95 -3.77 -3.53 21.12
C PRO A 95 -3.91 -2.26 20.27
N ALA A 96 -4.25 -2.42 18.99
CA ALA A 96 -4.54 -1.35 18.03
C ALA A 96 -5.39 -1.86 16.86
N LEU A 97 -6.14 -0.99 16.21
CA LEU A 97 -6.88 -1.27 14.97
C LEU A 97 -5.92 -1.34 13.76
N GLY A 98 -4.81 -0.64 13.84
CA GLY A 98 -3.77 -0.58 12.84
C GLY A 98 -2.57 0.21 13.35
N TYR A 99 -1.61 0.43 12.49
CA TYR A 99 -0.34 1.10 12.83
C TYR A 99 0.10 1.98 11.67
N VAL A 100 0.83 3.03 11.97
CA VAL A 100 1.37 3.94 10.97
C VAL A 100 2.89 3.86 11.00
N VAL A 101 3.50 3.79 9.81
CA VAL A 101 4.95 3.74 9.64
C VAL A 101 5.34 4.46 8.34
N SER A 102 6.53 5.05 8.26
CA SER A 102 7.04 5.56 6.98
C SER A 102 7.45 4.41 6.05
N ALA A 103 7.22 4.57 4.75
CA ALA A 103 7.59 3.58 3.75
C ALA A 103 9.11 3.33 3.75
N GLY A 104 9.92 4.38 3.94
CA GLY A 104 11.37 4.27 4.06
C GLY A 104 11.82 3.45 5.27
N ALA A 105 11.22 3.66 6.45
CA ALA A 105 11.56 2.89 7.66
C ALA A 105 11.18 1.40 7.48
N LEU A 106 10.00 1.12 6.91
CA LEU A 106 9.60 -0.25 6.60
C LEU A 106 10.55 -0.92 5.60
N ALA A 107 10.90 -0.21 4.52
CA ALA A 107 11.87 -0.71 3.54
C ALA A 107 13.23 -0.98 4.18
N GLY A 108 13.69 -0.10 5.07
CA GLY A 108 14.95 -0.25 5.79
C GLY A 108 15.00 -1.50 6.68
N ALA A 109 13.97 -1.74 7.47
CA ALA A 109 13.88 -2.91 8.34
C ALA A 109 13.81 -4.22 7.53
N LEU A 110 12.97 -4.26 6.48
CA LEU A 110 12.87 -5.40 5.57
C LEU A 110 14.19 -5.67 4.86
N ARG A 111 14.83 -4.61 4.33
CA ARG A 111 16.11 -4.73 3.64
C ARG A 111 17.21 -5.26 4.53
N ALA A 112 17.35 -4.73 5.73
CA ALA A 112 18.34 -5.22 6.70
C ALA A 112 18.12 -6.72 7.01
N ALA A 113 16.88 -7.20 7.05
CA ALA A 113 16.57 -8.60 7.25
C ALA A 113 16.92 -9.45 6.02
N VAL A 114 16.67 -8.95 4.79
CA VAL A 114 17.06 -9.62 3.53
C VAL A 114 18.58 -9.73 3.43
N GLU A 115 19.32 -8.65 3.73
CA GLU A 115 20.78 -8.63 3.73
C GLU A 115 21.36 -9.65 4.73
N ARG A 116 20.77 -9.76 5.94
CA ARG A 116 21.16 -10.78 6.92
C ARG A 116 20.90 -12.21 6.46
N SER A 117 19.89 -12.43 5.61
CA SER A 117 19.61 -13.77 5.05
C SER A 117 20.53 -14.16 3.89
N GLY A 118 21.40 -13.26 3.44
CA GLY A 118 22.33 -13.50 2.35
C GLY A 118 21.69 -13.47 0.95
N ILE A 119 20.43 -13.03 0.81
CA ILE A 119 19.75 -12.92 -0.49
C ILE A 119 20.33 -11.69 -1.24
N PRO A 120 20.84 -11.84 -2.47
CA PRO A 120 21.44 -10.75 -3.24
C PRO A 120 20.41 -9.69 -3.63
N ILE A 121 20.80 -8.41 -3.50
CA ILE A 121 20.05 -7.25 -3.99
C ILE A 121 20.93 -6.47 -4.95
N LEU A 122 20.50 -6.37 -6.21
CA LEU A 122 21.13 -5.59 -7.25
C LEU A 122 20.50 -4.20 -7.27
N ASP A 123 21.11 -3.25 -6.58
CA ASP A 123 20.68 -1.84 -6.61
C ASP A 123 21.08 -1.21 -7.94
N GLU A 124 20.39 -0.12 -8.32
CA GLU A 124 20.66 0.65 -9.54
C GLU A 124 20.70 -0.25 -10.79
N THR A 125 19.87 -1.31 -10.78
CA THR A 125 19.76 -2.30 -11.85
C THR A 125 18.32 -2.35 -12.34
N GLU A 126 18.09 -1.83 -13.53
CA GLU A 126 16.76 -1.82 -14.18
C GLU A 126 16.54 -3.10 -14.97
N VAL A 127 15.34 -3.67 -14.84
CA VAL A 127 14.85 -4.75 -15.70
C VAL A 127 14.09 -4.11 -16.85
N THR A 128 14.70 -4.06 -18.04
CA THR A 128 14.17 -3.32 -19.19
C THR A 128 13.30 -4.19 -20.10
N ALA A 129 13.50 -5.51 -20.08
CA ALA A 129 12.69 -6.44 -20.87
C ALA A 129 12.53 -7.79 -20.17
N LEU A 130 11.38 -8.41 -20.38
CA LEU A 130 11.06 -9.77 -19.94
C LEU A 130 10.58 -10.58 -21.15
N THR A 131 11.29 -11.65 -21.48
CA THR A 131 10.95 -12.54 -22.61
C THR A 131 10.64 -13.93 -22.06
N PRO A 132 9.36 -14.30 -21.92
CA PRO A 132 8.97 -15.64 -21.48
C PRO A 132 9.43 -16.72 -22.47
N GLN A 133 9.92 -17.83 -21.91
CA GLN A 133 10.26 -19.08 -22.61
C GLN A 133 9.51 -20.23 -21.97
N ALA A 134 9.63 -21.43 -22.52
CA ALA A 134 8.91 -22.61 -22.02
C ALA A 134 9.23 -22.93 -20.54
N ASP A 135 10.50 -22.80 -20.14
CA ASP A 135 11.00 -23.20 -18.82
C ASP A 135 11.59 -22.03 -17.97
N ALA A 136 11.66 -20.83 -18.55
CA ALA A 136 12.22 -19.65 -17.88
C ALA A 136 11.68 -18.34 -18.47
N VAL A 137 12.05 -17.23 -17.83
CA VAL A 137 11.97 -15.86 -18.38
C VAL A 137 13.40 -15.33 -18.54
N VAL A 138 13.70 -14.83 -19.71
CA VAL A 138 14.93 -14.10 -19.96
C VAL A 138 14.66 -12.63 -19.65
N ALA A 139 15.32 -12.11 -18.60
CA ALA A 139 15.26 -10.72 -18.18
C ALA A 139 16.52 -9.98 -18.65
N THR A 140 16.36 -8.83 -19.27
CA THR A 140 17.45 -7.92 -19.61
C THR A 140 17.68 -6.98 -18.43
N LEU A 141 18.86 -7.06 -17.82
CA LEU A 141 19.28 -6.24 -16.70
C LEU A 141 20.24 -5.16 -17.19
N VAL A 142 19.94 -3.90 -16.90
CA VAL A 142 20.78 -2.75 -17.27
C VAL A 142 21.18 -2.01 -15.99
N ALA A 143 22.49 -1.90 -15.75
CA ALA A 143 23.01 -1.10 -14.65
C ALA A 143 22.87 0.39 -14.97
N THR A 144 22.40 1.19 -14.02
CA THR A 144 22.35 2.65 -14.16
C THR A 144 23.77 3.21 -14.21
N LEU A 145 24.06 4.06 -15.20
CA LEU A 145 25.38 4.67 -15.40
C LEU A 145 25.86 5.40 -14.13
N GLY A 146 27.06 5.03 -13.66
CA GLY A 146 27.71 5.62 -12.48
C GLY A 146 27.59 4.79 -11.20
N SER A 147 26.93 3.64 -11.24
CA SER A 147 26.88 2.71 -10.10
C SER A 147 28.21 2.01 -9.87
N PRO A 148 28.69 1.85 -8.60
CA PRO A 148 29.82 0.96 -8.29
C PRO A 148 29.51 -0.51 -8.62
N ALA A 149 28.27 -0.89 -8.86
CA ALA A 149 27.87 -2.19 -9.38
C ALA A 149 28.18 -2.39 -10.89
N ALA A 150 28.70 -1.37 -11.58
CA ALA A 150 29.12 -1.40 -13.00
C ALA A 150 30.29 -2.37 -13.33
N SER A 151 30.68 -3.21 -12.36
CA SER A 151 31.58 -4.36 -12.62
C SER A 151 30.85 -5.64 -13.02
N ALA A 152 29.50 -5.64 -13.13
CA ALA A 152 28.80 -6.70 -13.85
C ALA A 152 29.00 -6.48 -15.36
N PRO A 153 29.43 -7.50 -16.13
CA PRO A 153 29.61 -7.34 -17.56
C PRO A 153 28.29 -6.98 -18.22
N ASP A 154 28.36 -5.97 -19.09
CA ASP A 154 27.33 -5.44 -19.94
C ASP A 154 26.27 -6.50 -20.36
N ASP A 155 24.98 -6.13 -20.27
CA ASP A 155 23.82 -6.76 -20.94
C ASP A 155 23.72 -8.29 -20.83
N ALA A 156 24.23 -8.91 -19.76
CA ALA A 156 24.09 -10.35 -19.61
C ALA A 156 22.66 -10.72 -19.24
N PRO A 157 21.94 -11.51 -20.05
CA PRO A 157 20.58 -11.91 -19.77
C PRO A 157 20.52 -12.74 -18.48
N CYS A 158 19.62 -12.35 -17.55
CA CYS A 158 19.29 -13.13 -16.38
C CYS A 158 18.15 -14.11 -16.74
N ARG A 159 18.40 -15.40 -16.59
CA ARG A 159 17.41 -16.44 -16.90
C ARG A 159 16.79 -16.94 -15.59
N ALA A 160 15.59 -16.50 -15.27
CA ALA A 160 14.86 -16.91 -14.07
C ALA A 160 13.73 -17.88 -14.37
N ARG A 161 13.46 -18.86 -13.50
CA ARG A 161 12.33 -19.78 -13.65
C ARG A 161 10.99 -19.08 -13.41
N LEU A 162 10.96 -18.09 -12.53
CA LEU A 162 9.84 -17.22 -12.22
C LEU A 162 10.32 -15.78 -12.05
N VAL A 163 9.57 -14.81 -12.55
CA VAL A 163 9.76 -13.38 -12.27
C VAL A 163 8.59 -12.86 -11.44
N ALA A 164 8.88 -12.16 -10.34
CA ALA A 164 7.90 -11.44 -9.53
C ALA A 164 8.10 -9.93 -9.66
N CYS A 165 7.20 -9.26 -10.39
CA CYS A 165 7.22 -7.81 -10.57
C CYS A 165 6.61 -7.10 -9.36
N ALA A 166 7.42 -6.36 -8.61
CA ALA A 166 7.06 -5.59 -7.42
C ALA A 166 7.58 -4.14 -7.48
N GLU A 167 7.82 -3.62 -8.68
CA GLU A 167 8.46 -2.31 -8.94
C GLU A 167 7.59 -1.08 -8.67
N GLY A 168 6.34 -1.27 -8.25
CA GLY A 168 5.48 -0.17 -7.82
C GLY A 168 4.82 0.61 -8.95
N ARG A 169 4.94 0.18 -10.20
CA ARG A 169 4.31 0.77 -11.38
C ARG A 169 3.52 -0.28 -12.16
N LEU A 170 2.42 0.15 -12.75
CA LEU A 170 1.66 -0.57 -13.77
C LEU A 170 1.94 0.08 -15.12
N ASP A 171 2.24 -0.74 -16.14
CA ASP A 171 2.43 -0.23 -17.50
C ASP A 171 1.10 0.29 -18.04
N ALA A 172 1.06 1.59 -18.31
CA ALA A 172 -0.08 2.24 -18.92
C ALA A 172 -0.27 1.73 -20.36
N GLY A 173 -1.53 1.48 -20.75
CA GLY A 173 -1.88 1.07 -22.11
C GLY A 173 -1.77 -0.42 -22.40
N SER A 174 -1.40 -1.26 -21.45
CA SER A 174 -1.48 -2.72 -21.59
C SER A 174 -2.95 -3.16 -21.64
N ARG A 175 -3.31 -4.07 -22.58
CA ARG A 175 -4.69 -4.52 -22.81
C ARG A 175 -5.30 -5.28 -21.63
N ASP A 176 -4.48 -5.81 -20.76
CA ASP A 176 -4.87 -6.53 -19.54
C ASP A 176 -5.06 -5.61 -18.32
N VAL A 177 -4.76 -4.32 -18.46
CA VAL A 177 -4.90 -3.32 -17.40
C VAL A 177 -6.21 -2.56 -17.53
N VAL A 178 -6.96 -2.52 -16.44
CA VAL A 178 -8.14 -1.66 -16.28
C VAL A 178 -7.70 -0.38 -15.60
N GLU A 179 -8.04 0.77 -16.22
CA GLU A 179 -7.76 2.09 -15.67
C GLU A 179 -9.05 2.88 -15.45
N ARG A 180 -9.07 3.61 -14.34
CA ARG A 180 -10.10 4.60 -14.05
C ARG A 180 -9.46 5.82 -13.40
N ASP A 181 -9.54 6.95 -14.05
CA ASP A 181 -9.17 8.23 -13.48
C ASP A 181 -10.33 8.76 -12.62
N TYR A 182 -10.06 9.06 -11.35
CA TYR A 182 -11.04 9.68 -10.46
C TYR A 182 -11.04 11.19 -10.55
N ARG A 183 -10.13 11.79 -11.33
CA ARG A 183 -9.91 13.25 -11.40
C ARG A 183 -9.70 13.82 -9.99
N GLN A 184 -8.89 13.15 -9.21
CA GLN A 184 -8.55 13.52 -7.84
C GLN A 184 -7.06 13.44 -7.62
N HIS A 185 -6.57 14.29 -6.72
CA HIS A 185 -5.20 14.27 -6.22
C HIS A 185 -5.20 14.15 -4.70
N ALA A 186 -4.21 13.45 -4.15
CA ALA A 186 -3.89 13.48 -2.74
C ALA A 186 -2.81 14.53 -2.48
N LEU A 187 -3.06 15.44 -1.55
CA LEU A 187 -2.05 16.25 -0.91
C LEU A 187 -1.64 15.58 0.39
N ILE A 188 -0.35 15.27 0.50
CA ILE A 188 0.23 14.60 1.66
C ILE A 188 1.18 15.57 2.36
N ALA A 189 1.03 15.70 3.66
CA ALA A 189 1.89 16.52 4.52
C ALA A 189 1.95 15.94 5.93
N ARG A 190 2.82 16.51 6.78
CA ARG A 190 2.74 16.37 8.22
C ARG A 190 2.09 17.61 8.80
N ILE A 191 1.26 17.46 9.82
CA ILE A 191 0.59 18.58 10.47
C ILE A 191 0.58 18.39 12.00
N ASP A 192 0.91 19.44 12.70
CA ASP A 192 0.90 19.46 14.16
C ASP A 192 -0.49 19.76 14.68
N VAL A 193 -0.82 19.17 15.83
CA VAL A 193 -2.08 19.41 16.54
C VAL A 193 -1.82 19.57 18.03
N ASP A 194 -2.40 20.59 18.63
CA ASP A 194 -2.30 20.83 20.06
C ASP A 194 -2.80 19.62 20.86
N GLY A 195 -1.99 19.17 21.83
CA GLY A 195 -2.27 18.01 22.65
C GLY A 195 -2.00 16.66 21.97
N GLY A 196 -1.41 16.67 20.76
CA GLY A 196 -0.97 15.47 20.02
C GLY A 196 -2.12 14.59 19.54
N HIS A 197 -1.77 13.44 18.92
CA HIS A 197 -2.75 12.55 18.29
C HIS A 197 -3.46 11.60 19.27
N ARG A 198 -2.87 11.27 20.42
CA ARG A 198 -3.43 10.34 21.41
C ARG A 198 -3.87 9.00 20.79
N ASP A 199 -3.10 8.47 19.84
CA ASP A 199 -3.34 7.26 19.09
C ASP A 199 -4.69 7.22 18.33
N ARG A 200 -5.20 8.40 17.98
CA ARG A 200 -6.48 8.56 17.28
C ARG A 200 -6.25 8.98 15.83
N ALA A 201 -6.83 8.24 14.90
CA ALA A 201 -6.97 8.63 13.51
C ALA A 201 -8.33 9.32 13.28
N PHE A 202 -8.38 10.20 12.28
CA PHE A 202 -9.60 10.84 11.82
C PHE A 202 -9.77 10.60 10.33
N GLU A 203 -10.98 10.22 9.94
CA GLU A 203 -11.44 10.21 8.55
C GLU A 203 -12.62 11.16 8.45
N ARG A 204 -12.44 12.24 7.70
CA ARG A 204 -13.47 13.26 7.53
C ARG A 204 -13.84 13.40 6.07
N PHE A 205 -15.04 12.98 5.73
CA PHE A 205 -15.60 13.17 4.41
C PHE A 205 -16.07 14.64 4.24
N THR A 206 -15.56 15.28 3.20
CA THR A 206 -15.94 16.65 2.83
C THR A 206 -16.50 16.69 1.42
N PRO A 207 -17.22 17.74 1.01
CA PRO A 207 -17.70 17.90 -0.36
C PRO A 207 -16.60 17.85 -1.42
N GLN A 208 -15.38 18.27 -1.09
CA GLN A 208 -14.24 18.26 -2.02
C GLN A 208 -13.45 16.95 -2.02
N GLY A 209 -13.74 16.02 -1.10
CA GLY A 209 -13.07 14.75 -0.94
C GLY A 209 -12.72 14.44 0.52
N PRO A 210 -12.26 13.22 0.81
CA PRO A 210 -11.90 12.83 2.17
C PRO A 210 -10.63 13.51 2.66
N ILE A 211 -10.56 13.73 3.97
CA ILE A 211 -9.37 14.17 4.69
C ILE A 211 -9.08 13.16 5.79
N ALA A 212 -7.93 12.49 5.70
CA ALA A 212 -7.44 11.59 6.73
C ALA A 212 -6.32 12.24 7.55
N LEU A 213 -6.39 12.09 8.86
CA LEU A 213 -5.32 12.39 9.80
C LEU A 213 -4.93 11.09 10.49
N LEU A 214 -3.71 10.63 10.25
CA LEU A 214 -3.16 9.40 10.81
C LEU A 214 -2.11 9.74 11.87
N PRO A 215 -2.17 9.16 13.09
CA PRO A 215 -1.15 9.40 14.10
C PRO A 215 0.21 8.95 13.57
N CYS A 216 1.22 9.81 13.65
CA CYS A 216 2.53 9.53 13.10
C CYS A 216 3.62 10.25 13.90
N ASP A 217 4.44 9.49 14.61
CA ASP A 217 5.44 9.98 15.58
C ASP A 217 4.75 10.83 16.67
N SER A 218 5.06 12.13 16.76
CA SER A 218 4.40 13.09 17.68
C SER A 218 3.23 13.83 17.03
N ASN A 219 3.05 13.73 15.70
CA ASN A 219 2.19 14.57 14.88
C ASN A 219 1.14 13.75 14.15
N PHE A 220 0.54 14.34 13.10
CA PHE A 220 -0.29 13.61 12.16
C PHE A 220 0.32 13.59 10.76
N ALA A 221 0.20 12.44 10.08
CA ALA A 221 0.27 12.41 8.65
C ALA A 221 -1.11 12.82 8.11
N LEU A 222 -1.13 13.85 7.29
CA LEU A 222 -2.31 14.38 6.63
C LEU A 222 -2.38 13.83 5.20
N VAL A 223 -3.54 13.31 4.81
CA VAL A 223 -3.88 12.97 3.43
C VAL A 223 -5.17 13.71 3.09
N GLN A 224 -5.10 14.73 2.23
CA GLN A 224 -6.25 15.48 1.77
C GLN A 224 -6.50 15.18 0.29
N VAL A 225 -7.68 14.66 -0.03
CA VAL A 225 -8.10 14.38 -1.40
C VAL A 225 -8.92 15.54 -1.92
N VAL A 226 -8.56 16.03 -3.13
CA VAL A 226 -9.21 17.17 -3.79
C VAL A 226 -9.15 17.01 -5.31
N SER A 227 -9.86 17.87 -6.08
CA SER A 227 -9.70 17.96 -7.53
C SER A 227 -8.29 18.47 -7.91
N PRO A 228 -7.83 18.23 -9.16
CA PRO A 228 -6.53 18.73 -9.63
C PRO A 228 -6.41 20.26 -9.47
N GLU A 229 -7.44 21.02 -9.84
CA GLU A 229 -7.47 22.49 -9.77
C GLU A 229 -7.36 22.96 -8.31
N ARG A 230 -8.12 22.30 -7.42
CA ARG A 230 -8.05 22.62 -5.99
C ARG A 230 -6.70 22.26 -5.37
N ALA A 231 -6.03 21.23 -5.88
CA ALA A 231 -4.68 20.90 -5.46
C ALA A 231 -3.68 22.01 -5.82
N ASP A 232 -3.79 22.59 -7.03
CA ASP A 232 -2.95 23.71 -7.46
C ASP A 232 -3.14 24.93 -6.56
N GLU A 233 -4.39 25.30 -6.26
CA GLU A 233 -4.72 26.37 -5.32
C GLU A 233 -4.12 26.14 -3.93
N LEU A 234 -4.28 24.91 -3.37
CA LEU A 234 -3.79 24.56 -2.05
C LEU A 234 -2.27 24.47 -1.99
N LEU A 235 -1.58 24.23 -3.08
CA LEU A 235 -0.12 24.26 -3.16
C LEU A 235 0.43 25.69 -3.28
N ALA A 236 -0.35 26.61 -3.83
CA ALA A 236 0.05 27.99 -4.03
C ALA A 236 -0.07 28.88 -2.78
N ILE A 237 -0.98 28.53 -1.86
CA ILE A 237 -1.14 29.27 -0.60
C ILE A 237 0.00 29.00 0.37
N ASP A 238 0.28 29.94 1.27
CA ASP A 238 1.24 29.77 2.35
C ASP A 238 0.78 28.75 3.41
N ASP A 239 1.66 28.38 4.31
CA ASP A 239 1.38 27.39 5.33
C ASP A 239 0.33 27.88 6.34
N ALA A 240 0.33 29.16 6.68
CA ALA A 240 -0.66 29.73 7.60
C ALA A 240 -2.08 29.71 6.99
N GLY A 241 -2.22 30.09 5.72
CA GLY A 241 -3.47 30.01 4.98
C GLY A 241 -3.98 28.57 4.83
N TYR A 242 -3.07 27.60 4.60
CA TYR A 242 -3.43 26.20 4.54
C TYR A 242 -3.94 25.68 5.90
N VAL A 243 -3.24 25.99 6.98
CA VAL A 243 -3.64 25.62 8.35
C VAL A 243 -5.01 26.23 8.71
N ALA A 244 -5.25 27.51 8.35
CA ALA A 244 -6.54 28.16 8.57
C ALA A 244 -7.69 27.44 7.86
N GLN A 245 -7.50 27.00 6.61
CA GLN A 245 -8.49 26.20 5.88
C GLN A 245 -8.71 24.83 6.52
N MET A 246 -7.65 24.17 7.01
CA MET A 246 -7.80 22.91 7.74
C MET A 246 -8.57 23.12 9.05
N GLN A 247 -8.29 24.21 9.77
CA GLN A 247 -9.01 24.56 11.00
C GLN A 247 -10.51 24.75 10.75
N GLU A 248 -10.87 25.48 9.69
CA GLU A 248 -12.27 25.69 9.29
C GLU A 248 -12.98 24.35 9.02
N ARG A 249 -12.32 23.42 8.32
CA ARG A 249 -12.89 22.10 7.95
C ARG A 249 -13.09 21.18 9.14
N PHE A 250 -12.21 21.25 10.14
CA PHE A 250 -12.28 20.42 11.36
C PHE A 250 -13.04 21.10 12.51
N GLY A 251 -13.26 22.41 12.45
CA GLY A 251 -13.89 23.19 13.49
C GLY A 251 -13.01 23.25 14.75
N THR A 252 -13.62 23.27 15.93
CA THR A 252 -12.91 23.45 17.22
C THR A 252 -12.42 22.15 17.86
N ARG A 253 -12.65 21.00 17.23
CA ARG A 253 -12.30 19.69 17.81
C ARG A 253 -10.80 19.46 17.89
N LEU A 254 -10.06 19.94 16.90
CA LEU A 254 -8.62 19.91 16.84
C LEU A 254 -8.14 21.37 16.65
N ARG A 255 -7.00 21.69 17.23
CA ARG A 255 -6.33 22.97 16.98
C ARG A 255 -5.04 22.68 16.24
N PHE A 256 -4.98 23.11 14.98
CA PHE A 256 -3.85 22.87 14.11
C PHE A 256 -2.74 23.88 14.34
N GLY A 257 -1.49 23.37 14.36
CA GLY A 257 -0.27 24.16 14.43
C GLY A 257 0.40 24.31 13.08
N THR A 258 1.66 23.86 12.96
CA THR A 258 2.45 23.95 11.73
C THR A 258 2.14 22.82 10.75
N VAL A 259 2.37 23.07 9.46
CA VAL A 259 2.28 22.07 8.39
C VAL A 259 3.61 21.99 7.66
N SER A 260 4.03 20.77 7.29
CA SER A 260 5.19 20.55 6.44
C SER A 260 4.91 20.83 4.97
N ARG A 261 5.96 20.80 4.13
CA ARG A 261 5.79 20.83 2.68
C ARG A 261 4.74 19.82 2.23
N ARG A 262 3.82 20.27 1.39
CA ARG A 262 2.74 19.47 0.78
C ARG A 262 3.24 18.80 -0.50
N HIS A 263 3.02 17.50 -0.59
CA HIS A 263 3.36 16.68 -1.77
C HIS A 263 2.08 16.24 -2.48
N ARG A 264 2.07 16.32 -3.81
CA ARG A 264 0.92 16.00 -4.65
C ARG A 264 1.09 14.66 -5.34
N TYR A 265 0.04 13.84 -5.32
CA TYR A 265 -0.02 12.55 -5.99
C TYR A 265 -1.35 12.40 -6.75
N PRO A 266 -1.34 12.09 -8.06
CA PRO A 266 -2.56 11.80 -8.79
C PRO A 266 -3.18 10.49 -8.30
N LEU A 267 -4.51 10.45 -8.24
CA LEU A 267 -5.25 9.29 -7.76
C LEU A 267 -6.08 8.66 -8.88
N GLY A 268 -5.97 7.35 -9.02
CA GLY A 268 -6.73 6.55 -9.96
C GLY A 268 -6.84 5.12 -9.45
N LEU A 269 -7.72 4.37 -10.06
CA LEU A 269 -7.75 2.92 -9.94
C LEU A 269 -7.07 2.33 -11.17
N ARG A 270 -6.06 1.50 -10.94
CA ARG A 270 -5.42 0.71 -11.99
C ARG A 270 -5.23 -0.71 -11.48
N TYR A 271 -5.60 -1.68 -12.28
CA TYR A 271 -5.33 -3.07 -11.92
C TYR A 271 -5.22 -3.97 -13.14
N ARG A 272 -4.37 -4.98 -13.04
CA ARG A 272 -4.33 -6.08 -14.00
C ARG A 272 -5.52 -7.00 -13.77
N ARG A 273 -6.14 -7.48 -14.85
CA ARG A 273 -7.20 -8.49 -14.76
C ARG A 273 -6.63 -9.75 -14.13
N ASP A 274 -5.52 -10.22 -14.67
CA ASP A 274 -4.81 -11.41 -14.19
C ASP A 274 -3.53 -11.00 -13.45
N PRO A 275 -3.34 -11.45 -12.19
CA PRO A 275 -2.13 -11.15 -11.41
C PRO A 275 -0.94 -12.03 -11.80
N ALA A 276 -1.12 -12.99 -12.70
CA ALA A 276 -0.11 -13.91 -13.20
C ALA A 276 -0.19 -14.05 -14.71
N GLY A 277 0.93 -14.34 -15.35
CA GLY A 277 1.07 -14.59 -16.78
C GLY A 277 2.16 -15.64 -17.02
N ALA A 278 2.66 -15.75 -18.26
CA ALA A 278 3.70 -16.72 -18.58
C ALA A 278 4.94 -16.54 -17.70
N ARG A 279 5.11 -17.40 -16.69
CA ARG A 279 6.23 -17.39 -15.74
C ARG A 279 6.48 -16.03 -15.05
N THR A 280 5.43 -15.22 -14.94
CA THR A 280 5.52 -13.87 -14.35
C THR A 280 4.33 -13.66 -13.43
N VAL A 281 4.57 -13.06 -12.25
CA VAL A 281 3.54 -12.62 -11.32
C VAL A 281 3.71 -11.13 -11.02
N TRP A 282 2.61 -10.43 -10.82
CA TRP A 282 2.61 -9.02 -10.42
C TRP A 282 2.08 -8.87 -9.01
N LEU A 283 2.76 -8.04 -8.20
CA LEU A 283 2.49 -7.84 -6.79
C LEU A 283 2.39 -6.35 -6.45
N GLY A 284 1.55 -6.02 -5.49
CA GLY A 284 1.40 -4.66 -5.03
C GLY A 284 0.97 -3.71 -6.15
N ASN A 285 1.62 -2.54 -6.26
CA ASN A 285 1.25 -1.56 -7.28
C ASN A 285 1.55 -2.02 -8.72
N ALA A 286 2.37 -3.04 -8.93
CA ALA A 286 2.54 -3.65 -10.24
C ALA A 286 1.34 -4.52 -10.65
N ALA A 287 0.56 -5.00 -9.69
CA ALA A 287 -0.70 -5.72 -9.91
C ALA A 287 -1.93 -4.81 -9.82
N GLN A 288 -1.99 -3.95 -8.81
CA GLN A 288 -3.10 -3.03 -8.57
C GLN A 288 -2.69 -1.79 -7.77
N THR A 289 -3.08 -0.62 -8.26
CA THR A 289 -2.99 0.67 -7.54
C THR A 289 -4.39 1.09 -7.14
N LEU A 290 -4.61 1.20 -5.84
CA LEU A 290 -5.90 1.57 -5.27
C LEU A 290 -5.88 3.02 -4.77
N HIS A 291 -7.06 3.63 -4.69
CA HIS A 291 -7.23 4.91 -4.02
C HIS A 291 -6.84 4.78 -2.53
N PRO A 292 -6.14 5.76 -1.92
CA PRO A 292 -5.66 5.69 -0.54
C PRO A 292 -6.77 5.70 0.52
N VAL A 293 -8.02 5.93 0.14
CA VAL A 293 -9.17 5.81 1.06
C VAL A 293 -9.14 4.45 1.76
N ALA A 294 -9.23 4.47 3.08
CA ALA A 294 -9.12 3.29 3.93
C ALA A 294 -7.73 2.60 4.00
N GLY A 295 -6.66 3.15 3.39
CA GLY A 295 -5.29 2.68 3.56
C GLY A 295 -5.01 1.23 3.14
N GLN A 296 -5.76 0.67 2.17
CA GLN A 296 -5.72 -0.77 1.86
C GLN A 296 -4.61 -1.20 0.90
N GLY A 297 -3.96 -0.27 0.17
CA GLY A 297 -3.04 -0.63 -0.91
C GLY A 297 -1.89 -1.55 -0.48
N PHE A 298 -1.11 -1.16 0.52
CA PHE A 298 0.01 -1.97 1.01
C PHE A 298 -0.48 -3.24 1.74
N ASN A 299 -1.58 -3.15 2.47
CA ASN A 299 -2.16 -4.31 3.16
C ASN A 299 -2.59 -5.41 2.18
N LEU A 300 -3.17 -5.04 1.05
CA LEU A 300 -3.50 -5.98 -0.04
C LEU A 300 -2.22 -6.56 -0.65
N ALA A 301 -1.21 -5.72 -0.94
CA ALA A 301 0.06 -6.16 -1.49
C ALA A 301 0.76 -7.20 -0.61
N LEU A 302 0.74 -7.03 0.71
CA LEU A 302 1.37 -8.00 1.62
C LEU A 302 0.58 -9.32 1.71
N ARG A 303 -0.74 -9.28 1.51
CA ARG A 303 -1.55 -10.50 1.35
C ARG A 303 -1.24 -11.21 0.04
N ASP A 304 -0.94 -10.48 -1.05
CA ASP A 304 -0.48 -11.06 -2.32
C ASP A 304 0.87 -11.77 -2.13
N VAL A 305 1.82 -11.10 -1.46
CA VAL A 305 3.13 -11.67 -1.11
C VAL A 305 2.97 -12.99 -0.33
N TRP A 306 2.14 -12.98 0.71
CA TRP A 306 1.94 -14.17 1.55
C TRP A 306 1.30 -15.32 0.77
N ALA A 307 0.30 -15.03 -0.05
CA ALA A 307 -0.36 -16.04 -0.88
C ALA A 307 0.59 -16.64 -1.92
N LEU A 308 1.43 -15.83 -2.58
CA LEU A 308 2.44 -16.32 -3.51
C LEU A 308 3.48 -17.19 -2.80
N ALA A 309 4.00 -16.74 -1.66
CA ALA A 309 4.96 -17.50 -0.89
C ALA A 309 4.39 -18.85 -0.43
N ASP A 310 3.17 -18.87 0.11
CA ASP A 310 2.49 -20.10 0.53
C ASP A 310 2.26 -21.06 -0.66
N THR A 311 1.87 -20.52 -1.84
CA THR A 311 1.71 -21.32 -3.05
C THR A 311 3.03 -21.94 -3.49
N LEU A 312 4.11 -21.16 -3.55
CA LEU A 312 5.44 -21.66 -3.95
C LEU A 312 5.99 -22.71 -2.97
N LEU A 313 5.74 -22.55 -1.68
CA LEU A 313 6.17 -23.52 -0.66
C LEU A 313 5.40 -24.84 -0.72
N ARG A 314 4.13 -24.82 -1.10
CA ARG A 314 3.30 -26.01 -1.24
C ARG A 314 3.56 -26.78 -2.54
N HIS A 315 3.84 -26.07 -3.62
CA HIS A 315 4.07 -26.65 -4.95
C HIS A 315 5.56 -26.75 -5.22
N ARG A 316 6.19 -27.80 -4.70
CA ARG A 316 7.62 -28.08 -4.93
C ARG A 316 7.81 -28.60 -6.34
N GLY A 317 8.42 -27.83 -7.20
CA GLY A 317 8.67 -28.20 -8.60
C GLY A 317 9.10 -27.02 -9.42
N ASP A 318 8.36 -26.73 -10.48
CA ASP A 318 8.61 -25.56 -11.32
C ASP A 318 7.87 -24.32 -10.78
N PRO A 319 8.56 -23.32 -10.16
CA PRO A 319 7.93 -22.17 -9.55
C PRO A 319 7.19 -21.29 -10.56
N GLY A 320 7.58 -21.33 -11.84
CA GLY A 320 6.95 -20.59 -12.92
C GLY A 320 5.96 -21.42 -13.74
N GLY A 321 5.68 -22.67 -13.35
CA GLY A 321 4.75 -23.56 -14.04
C GLY A 321 3.30 -23.07 -13.97
N ALA A 322 2.52 -23.31 -15.02
CA ALA A 322 1.13 -22.84 -15.14
C ALA A 322 0.28 -23.24 -13.92
N ALA A 323 0.35 -24.49 -13.46
CA ALA A 323 -0.42 -24.97 -12.31
C ALA A 323 -0.15 -24.18 -11.01
N VAL A 324 1.10 -23.70 -10.79
CA VAL A 324 1.47 -22.88 -9.64
C VAL A 324 0.89 -21.48 -9.78
N LEU A 325 0.98 -20.91 -10.98
CA LEU A 325 0.48 -19.57 -11.27
C LEU A 325 -1.04 -19.49 -11.22
N ASP A 326 -1.72 -20.50 -11.73
CA ASP A 326 -3.18 -20.63 -11.65
C ASP A 326 -3.63 -20.77 -10.18
N ALA A 327 -2.97 -21.62 -9.38
CA ALA A 327 -3.27 -21.78 -7.97
C ALA A 327 -3.08 -20.45 -7.18
N TYR A 328 -2.03 -19.67 -7.53
CA TYR A 328 -1.85 -18.34 -6.95
C TYR A 328 -2.99 -17.41 -7.37
N ALA A 329 -3.30 -17.30 -8.65
CA ALA A 329 -4.34 -16.42 -9.17
C ALA A 329 -5.70 -16.72 -8.53
N ASP A 330 -6.09 -17.99 -8.47
CA ASP A 330 -7.33 -18.46 -7.83
C ASP A 330 -7.39 -18.08 -6.35
N SER A 331 -6.28 -18.27 -5.63
CA SER A 331 -6.19 -17.92 -4.19
C SER A 331 -6.41 -16.43 -3.92
N ARG A 332 -6.14 -15.57 -4.92
CA ARG A 332 -6.24 -14.11 -4.80
C ARG A 332 -7.52 -13.51 -5.36
N GLY A 333 -8.24 -14.26 -6.23
CA GLY A 333 -9.37 -13.75 -6.99
C GLY A 333 -10.41 -13.03 -6.13
N LEU A 334 -10.92 -13.68 -5.10
CA LEU A 334 -11.96 -13.13 -4.23
C LEU A 334 -11.50 -11.93 -3.41
N ASP A 335 -10.28 -11.99 -2.83
CA ASP A 335 -9.75 -10.89 -1.99
C ASP A 335 -9.42 -9.66 -2.81
N ARG A 336 -8.79 -9.84 -3.98
CA ARG A 336 -8.50 -8.74 -4.92
C ARG A 336 -9.78 -8.09 -5.43
N PHE A 337 -10.72 -8.90 -5.92
CA PHE A 337 -12.03 -8.42 -6.38
C PHE A 337 -12.72 -7.61 -5.28
N GLY A 338 -12.81 -8.16 -4.08
CA GLY A 338 -13.43 -7.49 -2.94
C GLY A 338 -12.75 -6.18 -2.56
N ALA A 339 -11.41 -6.13 -2.52
CA ALA A 339 -10.66 -4.92 -2.17
C ALA A 339 -10.79 -3.83 -3.25
N ILE A 340 -10.68 -4.19 -4.53
CA ILE A 340 -10.80 -3.27 -5.67
C ILE A 340 -12.19 -2.64 -5.71
N HIS A 341 -13.24 -3.46 -5.69
CA HIS A 341 -14.61 -2.97 -5.80
C HIS A 341 -15.10 -2.24 -4.56
N PHE A 342 -14.68 -2.68 -3.36
CA PHE A 342 -14.96 -1.96 -2.13
C PHE A 342 -14.35 -0.57 -2.12
N THR A 343 -13.07 -0.45 -2.52
CA THR A 343 -12.39 0.86 -2.61
C THR A 343 -13.04 1.75 -3.66
N ASP A 344 -13.36 1.23 -4.85
CA ASP A 344 -14.06 1.97 -5.91
C ASP A 344 -15.44 2.44 -5.45
N ALA A 345 -16.20 1.59 -4.75
CA ALA A 345 -17.50 1.95 -4.19
C ALA A 345 -17.39 3.06 -3.12
N LEU A 346 -16.39 2.97 -2.23
CA LEU A 346 -16.13 4.03 -1.26
C LEU A 346 -15.84 5.37 -1.94
N VAL A 347 -14.96 5.39 -2.94
CA VAL A 347 -14.65 6.62 -3.67
C VAL A 347 -15.91 7.20 -4.31
N ARG A 348 -16.70 6.40 -5.02
CA ARG A 348 -17.94 6.86 -5.67
C ARG A 348 -18.98 7.37 -4.68
N VAL A 349 -19.14 6.68 -3.55
CA VAL A 349 -20.12 7.06 -2.53
C VAL A 349 -19.69 8.31 -1.79
N PHE A 350 -18.40 8.48 -1.47
CA PHE A 350 -17.92 9.54 -0.58
C PHE A 350 -17.31 10.76 -1.29
N SER A 351 -17.08 10.70 -2.62
CA SER A 351 -16.47 11.78 -3.38
C SER A 351 -17.46 12.47 -4.35
N ASN A 352 -18.67 12.77 -3.88
CA ASN A 352 -19.65 13.54 -4.66
C ASN A 352 -20.55 14.38 -3.74
N ASP A 353 -21.17 15.40 -4.30
CA ASP A 353 -22.02 16.37 -3.58
C ASP A 353 -23.53 16.14 -3.76
N PHE A 354 -23.93 14.99 -4.33
CA PHE A 354 -25.32 14.68 -4.53
C PHE A 354 -26.08 14.61 -3.18
N ALA A 355 -27.00 15.54 -2.94
CA ALA A 355 -27.66 15.73 -1.64
C ALA A 355 -28.33 14.47 -1.08
N PRO A 356 -29.06 13.63 -1.85
CA PRO A 356 -29.61 12.38 -1.36
C PRO A 356 -28.53 11.41 -0.87
N LEU A 357 -27.39 11.32 -1.60
CA LEU A 357 -26.29 10.44 -1.22
C LEU A 357 -25.56 10.92 0.04
N ARG A 358 -25.53 12.24 0.27
CA ARG A 358 -25.02 12.81 1.53
C ARG A 358 -25.84 12.38 2.73
N GLN A 359 -27.18 12.34 2.60
CA GLN A 359 -28.05 11.84 3.65
C GLN A 359 -27.90 10.33 3.88
N LEU A 360 -27.81 9.55 2.79
CA LEU A 360 -27.55 8.10 2.88
C LEU A 360 -26.20 7.79 3.54
N ARG A 361 -25.15 8.56 3.25
CA ARG A 361 -23.86 8.45 3.95
C ARG A 361 -24.02 8.68 5.45
N GLY A 362 -24.74 9.76 5.83
CA GLY A 362 -25.01 10.06 7.24
C GLY A 362 -25.77 8.92 7.93
N ALA A 363 -26.80 8.39 7.28
CA ALA A 363 -27.56 7.23 7.77
C ALA A 363 -26.66 5.98 7.88
N GLY A 364 -25.78 5.73 6.89
CA GLY A 364 -24.82 4.64 6.93
C GLY A 364 -23.83 4.74 8.09
N LEU A 365 -23.27 5.94 8.35
CA LEU A 365 -22.39 6.17 9.50
C LEU A 365 -23.16 5.99 10.84
N LEU A 366 -24.39 6.46 10.90
CA LEU A 366 -25.24 6.25 12.07
C LEU A 366 -25.57 4.77 12.27
N ALA A 367 -25.87 4.04 11.20
CA ALA A 367 -26.09 2.61 11.26
C ALA A 367 -24.87 1.84 11.78
N LEU A 368 -23.67 2.23 11.34
CA LEU A 368 -22.40 1.68 11.87
C LEU A 368 -22.22 1.99 13.37
N ASP A 369 -22.70 3.14 13.83
CA ASP A 369 -22.63 3.50 15.26
C ASP A 369 -23.65 2.73 16.11
N LEU A 370 -24.88 2.56 15.61
CA LEU A 370 -25.99 1.96 16.34
C LEU A 370 -26.12 0.44 16.21
N ILE A 371 -25.53 -0.17 15.16
CA ILE A 371 -25.65 -1.61 14.86
C ILE A 371 -24.27 -2.28 15.04
N PRO A 372 -23.95 -2.79 16.24
CA PRO A 372 -22.66 -3.40 16.52
C PRO A 372 -22.24 -4.50 15.51
N PRO A 373 -23.10 -5.45 15.09
CA PRO A 373 -22.69 -6.46 14.12
C PRO A 373 -22.20 -5.88 12.78
N LEU A 374 -22.82 -4.79 12.28
CA LEU A 374 -22.43 -4.13 11.05
C LEU A 374 -21.07 -3.43 11.22
N ARG A 375 -20.90 -2.73 12.33
CA ARG A 375 -19.64 -2.08 12.71
C ARG A 375 -18.52 -3.12 12.81
N ASP A 376 -18.77 -4.23 13.48
CA ASP A 376 -17.79 -5.30 13.69
C ASP A 376 -17.39 -5.98 12.37
N PHE A 377 -18.35 -6.20 11.47
CA PHE A 377 -18.07 -6.70 10.14
C PHE A 377 -17.09 -5.78 9.37
N VAL A 378 -17.39 -4.47 9.35
CA VAL A 378 -16.52 -3.49 8.67
C VAL A 378 -15.16 -3.42 9.33
N ALA A 379 -15.09 -3.34 10.65
CA ALA A 379 -13.84 -3.25 11.39
C ALA A 379 -12.95 -4.49 11.18
N ARG A 380 -13.52 -5.70 11.28
CA ARG A 380 -12.77 -6.95 11.04
C ARG A 380 -12.24 -7.02 9.62
N ARG A 381 -13.08 -6.64 8.62
CA ARG A 381 -12.65 -6.60 7.24
C ARG A 381 -11.50 -5.62 6.99
N MET A 382 -11.53 -4.47 7.67
CA MET A 382 -10.44 -3.48 7.61
C MET A 382 -9.16 -3.99 8.28
N MET A 383 -9.26 -4.68 9.43
CA MET A 383 -8.13 -5.21 10.17
C MET A 383 -7.49 -6.44 9.52
N PHE A 384 -8.26 -7.33 8.90
CA PHE A 384 -7.79 -8.66 8.47
C PHE A 384 -8.00 -8.95 6.98
N GLY A 385 -8.72 -8.11 6.23
CA GLY A 385 -9.07 -8.34 4.83
C GLY A 385 -10.22 -9.33 4.64
N ALA A 386 -10.36 -9.90 3.42
CA ALA A 386 -11.49 -10.78 3.09
C ALA A 386 -11.49 -12.12 3.85
N ARG A 387 -10.33 -12.57 4.33
CA ARG A 387 -10.18 -13.81 5.12
C ARG A 387 -10.56 -13.65 6.60
N ALA A 388 -11.06 -12.48 7.01
CA ALA A 388 -11.54 -12.23 8.36
C ALA A 388 -12.91 -12.86 8.69
N TRP A 389 -13.42 -13.69 7.82
CA TRP A 389 -14.60 -14.51 8.12
C TRP A 389 -14.18 -15.67 9.01
N PRO A 390 -14.89 -15.93 10.13
CA PRO A 390 -14.56 -17.03 11.04
C PRO A 390 -14.69 -18.39 10.34
#